data_ba708c2eac20b0c0e211379adb0504c9
#
_entry.id   ba708c2eac20b0c0e211379adb0504c9
#
_cell.length_a   1.000
_cell.length_b   1.000
_cell.length_c   1.000
_cell.angle_alpha   90.00
_cell.angle_beta   90.00
_cell.angle_gamma   90.00
#
_symmetry.space_group_name_H-M   'P 1'
#
loop_
_entity.id
_entity.type
_entity.pdbx_description
1 polymer ?
#
loop_
_entity_poly.entity_id
_entity_poly.type
_entity_poly.pdbx_seq_one_letter_code
_entity_poly.pdbx_strand_id
1 'polypeptide(L)'
;MSILEELGEPIGRFKYPDAKTFGEFIDALSSILDEARFTITRDNLKVAGMDSSKVAYIEVSIPREAFLEFDIESDRESIDMGFKLSTLCEITTGKKGNPVEFRVLSDKVIIMIEGTIPRRFVLPNFEVQAEVLEVKLEHDVSATILSDVLKKALRDIETVSDNVEIEAEENNITLRSTGEAGSKVSLTLTRDSAALINLNVRSPAKAKYDISYIRKVLNLTKVADTIDIGFSTDKPLE
;
A
#
# COMPACT_ATOMS: atom_id res chain seq x y z
N MET A 1 6.24 38.91 11.95
CA MET A 1 7.00 37.81 11.35
C MET A 1 6.16 36.56 11.49
N SER A 2 5.81 35.93 10.38
CA SER A 2 5.04 34.67 10.38
C SER A 2 5.94 33.57 10.95
N ILE A 3 5.41 32.71 11.80
CA ILE A 3 6.13 31.51 12.34
C ILE A 3 6.70 30.64 11.20
N LEU A 4 6.28 30.87 9.95
CA LEU A 4 6.81 30.18 8.75
C LEU A 4 8.23 30.68 8.37
N GLU A 5 8.59 31.91 8.69
CA GLU A 5 9.91 32.49 8.38
C GLU A 5 11.02 31.97 9.30
N GLU A 6 10.66 31.42 10.47
CA GLU A 6 11.64 30.85 11.42
C GLU A 6 12.07 29.41 11.11
N LEU A 7 11.41 28.70 10.19
CA LEU A 7 11.60 27.26 9.99
C LEU A 7 12.51 26.86 8.82
N GLY A 8 12.96 27.83 8.02
CA GLY A 8 13.78 27.59 6.82
C GLY A 8 12.97 27.23 5.57
N GLU A 9 13.61 27.28 4.42
CA GLU A 9 13.00 26.87 3.15
C GLU A 9 12.90 25.34 3.07
N PRO A 10 11.76 24.79 2.64
CA PRO A 10 11.59 23.36 2.48
C PRO A 10 12.40 22.84 1.28
N ILE A 11 13.10 21.73 1.45
CA ILE A 11 13.80 21.01 0.38
C ILE A 11 12.85 20.19 -0.51
N GLY A 12 11.63 19.92 -0.01
CA GLY A 12 10.56 19.28 -0.76
C GLY A 12 9.20 19.61 -0.18
N ARG A 13 8.17 19.53 -1.02
CA ARG A 13 6.81 19.88 -0.66
C ARG A 13 5.81 19.06 -1.48
N PHE A 14 4.77 18.60 -0.83
CA PHE A 14 3.60 18.07 -1.54
C PHE A 14 2.31 18.40 -0.78
N LYS A 15 1.21 18.57 -1.53
CA LYS A 15 -0.11 18.90 -1.00
C LYS A 15 -1.14 17.97 -1.62
N TYR A 16 -1.72 17.11 -0.79
CA TYR A 16 -2.77 16.20 -1.21
C TYR A 16 -4.15 16.85 -1.02
N PRO A 17 -5.09 16.69 -1.97
CA PRO A 17 -6.35 17.46 -1.99
C PRO A 17 -7.33 17.13 -0.86
N ASP A 18 -7.25 15.93 -0.27
CA ASP A 18 -8.23 15.45 0.70
C ASP A 18 -7.56 14.73 1.87
N ALA A 19 -7.49 15.39 3.03
CA ALA A 19 -6.86 14.86 4.23
C ALA A 19 -7.57 13.61 4.77
N LYS A 20 -8.88 13.46 4.52
CA LYS A 20 -9.62 12.27 4.94
C LYS A 20 -9.15 11.05 4.13
N THR A 21 -9.11 11.17 2.81
CA THR A 21 -8.64 10.09 1.92
C THR A 21 -7.18 9.75 2.19
N PHE A 22 -6.34 10.76 2.41
CA PHE A 22 -4.95 10.53 2.79
C PHE A 22 -4.83 9.82 4.15
N GLY A 23 -5.63 10.22 5.14
CA GLY A 23 -5.70 9.58 6.46
C GLY A 23 -6.18 8.12 6.38
N GLU A 24 -7.17 7.81 5.54
CA GLU A 24 -7.64 6.44 5.30
C GLU A 24 -6.55 5.58 4.64
N PHE A 25 -5.75 6.16 3.75
CA PHE A 25 -4.58 5.50 3.17
C PHE A 25 -3.52 5.20 4.25
N ILE A 26 -3.19 6.18 5.11
CA ILE A 26 -2.23 5.98 6.20
C ILE A 26 -2.74 4.94 7.22
N ASP A 27 -4.03 4.97 7.57
CA ASP A 27 -4.67 4.00 8.46
C ASP A 27 -4.55 2.56 7.91
N ALA A 28 -4.83 2.39 6.62
CA ALA A 28 -4.67 1.11 5.96
C ALA A 28 -3.21 0.60 5.97
N LEU A 29 -2.22 1.49 5.72
CA LEU A 29 -0.80 1.15 5.84
C LEU A 29 -0.43 0.79 7.29
N SER A 30 -0.93 1.54 8.27
CA SER A 30 -0.63 1.31 9.70
C SER A 30 -1.15 -0.03 10.22
N SER A 31 -2.11 -0.64 9.53
CA SER A 31 -2.59 -1.99 9.83
C SER A 31 -1.57 -3.09 9.52
N ILE A 32 -0.52 -2.76 8.74
CA ILE A 32 0.50 -3.72 8.28
C ILE A 32 1.89 -3.31 8.76
N LEU A 33 2.20 -2.02 8.68
CA LEU A 33 3.52 -1.46 8.95
C LEU A 33 3.49 -0.59 10.22
N ASP A 34 4.52 -0.68 11.04
CA ASP A 34 4.71 0.23 12.18
C ASP A 34 5.32 1.56 11.70
N GLU A 35 6.28 1.47 10.80
CA GLU A 35 7.01 2.60 10.24
C GLU A 35 7.09 2.48 8.71
N ALA A 36 7.15 3.62 8.03
CA ALA A 36 7.33 3.66 6.58
C ALA A 36 8.26 4.79 6.15
N ARG A 37 9.00 4.52 5.08
CA ARG A 37 9.78 5.53 4.38
C ARG A 37 8.93 6.12 3.25
N PHE A 38 8.87 7.43 3.22
CA PHE A 38 8.25 8.22 2.17
C PHE A 38 9.36 8.89 1.37
N THR A 39 9.43 8.62 0.09
CA THR A 39 10.43 9.17 -0.83
C THR A 39 9.74 10.05 -1.86
N ILE A 40 10.02 11.35 -1.85
CA ILE A 40 9.61 12.26 -2.92
C ILE A 40 10.65 12.15 -4.04
N THR A 41 10.19 11.89 -5.26
CA THR A 41 10.98 12.02 -6.49
C THR A 41 10.39 13.15 -7.34
N ARG A 42 10.87 13.35 -8.56
CA ARG A 42 10.27 14.34 -9.48
C ARG A 42 8.90 13.94 -10.00
N ASP A 43 8.63 12.64 -10.05
CA ASP A 43 7.46 12.07 -10.74
C ASP A 43 6.42 11.48 -9.78
N ASN A 44 6.81 11.12 -8.54
CA ASN A 44 5.93 10.45 -7.60
C ASN A 44 6.34 10.59 -6.14
N LEU A 45 5.40 10.29 -5.26
CA LEU A 45 5.64 9.97 -3.85
C LEU A 45 5.62 8.45 -3.72
N LYS A 46 6.75 7.85 -3.34
CA LYS A 46 6.84 6.44 -2.98
C LYS A 46 6.70 6.27 -1.48
N VAL A 47 5.97 5.25 -1.06
CA VAL A 47 5.87 4.85 0.35
C VAL A 47 6.26 3.39 0.44
N ALA A 48 7.28 3.07 1.22
CA ALA A 48 7.79 1.72 1.34
C ALA A 48 8.04 1.33 2.79
N GLY A 49 7.81 0.07 3.12
CA GLY A 49 8.08 -0.49 4.43
C GLY A 49 8.03 -2.01 4.46
N MET A 50 8.63 -2.56 5.50
CA MET A 50 8.60 -3.97 5.85
C MET A 50 7.86 -4.13 7.18
N ASP A 51 6.99 -5.11 7.31
CA ASP A 51 6.35 -5.40 8.57
C ASP A 51 7.37 -5.90 9.62
N SER A 52 7.04 -5.76 10.90
CA SER A 52 7.94 -6.13 12.01
C SER A 52 8.31 -7.62 12.02
N SER A 53 7.48 -8.49 11.44
CA SER A 53 7.74 -9.92 11.29
C SER A 53 8.59 -10.27 10.06
N LYS A 54 8.89 -9.29 9.20
CA LYS A 54 9.62 -9.45 7.93
C LYS A 54 8.94 -10.44 6.95
N VAL A 55 7.63 -10.50 6.97
CA VAL A 55 6.81 -11.36 6.11
C VAL A 55 6.20 -10.59 4.95
N ALA A 56 5.87 -9.31 5.17
CA ALA A 56 5.24 -8.46 4.17
C ALA A 56 6.07 -7.21 3.88
N TYR A 57 6.38 -6.99 2.61
CA TYR A 57 6.93 -5.74 2.11
C TYR A 57 5.85 -5.02 1.30
N ILE A 58 5.71 -3.74 1.55
CA ILE A 58 4.77 -2.88 0.82
C ILE A 58 5.52 -1.75 0.16
N GLU A 59 5.24 -1.55 -1.11
CA GLU A 59 5.63 -0.36 -1.85
C GLU A 59 4.40 0.22 -2.55
N VAL A 60 4.15 1.51 -2.35
CA VAL A 60 3.08 2.26 -3.00
C VAL A 60 3.70 3.44 -3.74
N SER A 61 3.30 3.65 -4.98
CA SER A 61 3.68 4.81 -5.78
C SER A 61 2.46 5.65 -6.09
N ILE A 62 2.49 6.93 -5.67
CA ILE A 62 1.44 7.90 -5.92
C ILE A 62 1.99 8.91 -6.93
N PRO A 63 1.45 9.01 -8.15
CA PRO A 63 1.95 9.90 -9.18
C PRO A 63 1.74 11.36 -8.78
N ARG A 64 2.63 12.25 -9.23
CA ARG A 64 2.59 13.69 -8.91
C ARG A 64 1.26 14.36 -9.27
N GLU A 65 0.58 13.86 -10.29
CA GLU A 65 -0.72 14.36 -10.76
C GLU A 65 -1.85 14.17 -9.73
N ALA A 66 -1.66 13.30 -8.75
CA ALA A 66 -2.61 13.12 -7.63
C ALA A 66 -2.55 14.26 -6.60
N PHE A 67 -1.56 15.15 -6.68
CA PHE A 67 -1.31 16.23 -5.74
C PHE A 67 -1.69 17.59 -6.32
N LEU A 68 -2.13 18.51 -5.46
CA LEU A 68 -2.38 19.91 -5.83
C LEU A 68 -1.07 20.67 -6.05
N GLU A 69 -0.07 20.36 -5.25
CA GLU A 69 1.27 20.93 -5.29
C GLU A 69 2.27 19.80 -5.05
N PHE A 70 3.35 19.77 -5.82
CA PHE A 70 4.36 18.72 -5.72
C PHE A 70 5.70 19.27 -6.24
N ASP A 71 6.60 19.60 -5.32
CA ASP A 71 7.88 20.23 -5.61
C ASP A 71 9.02 19.54 -4.86
N ILE A 72 10.16 19.46 -5.52
CA ILE A 72 11.43 19.01 -4.97
C ILE A 72 12.52 20.01 -5.38
N GLU A 73 13.47 20.28 -4.49
CA GLU A 73 14.61 21.14 -4.77
C GLU A 73 15.39 20.66 -6.02
N SER A 74 15.74 21.57 -6.90
CA SER A 74 16.18 21.26 -8.28
C SER A 74 17.48 20.45 -8.37
N ASP A 75 18.33 20.51 -7.35
CA ASP A 75 19.60 19.78 -7.26
C ASP A 75 19.46 18.38 -6.66
N ARG A 76 18.25 17.97 -6.24
CA ARG A 76 17.97 16.67 -5.63
C ARG A 76 17.24 15.74 -6.60
N GLU A 77 17.60 14.47 -6.57
CA GLU A 77 16.88 13.41 -7.29
C GLU A 77 15.73 12.85 -6.44
N SER A 78 15.93 12.78 -5.13
CA SER A 78 14.93 12.30 -4.18
C SER A 78 15.12 12.89 -2.79
N ILE A 79 14.06 12.86 -1.98
CA ILE A 79 14.06 13.26 -0.57
C ILE A 79 13.33 12.19 0.23
N ASP A 80 13.99 11.67 1.25
CA ASP A 80 13.42 10.67 2.14
C ASP A 80 12.88 11.28 3.44
N MET A 81 11.75 10.73 3.89
CA MET A 81 11.12 11.03 5.17
C MET A 81 10.74 9.72 5.86
N GLY A 82 11.03 9.61 7.15
CA GLY A 82 10.59 8.50 7.99
C GLY A 82 9.37 8.89 8.83
N PHE A 83 8.38 8.01 8.89
CA PHE A 83 7.21 8.21 9.75
C PHE A 83 6.86 6.95 10.53
N LYS A 84 6.55 7.15 11.82
CA LYS A 84 5.78 6.19 12.59
C LYS A 84 4.32 6.34 12.18
N LEU A 85 3.75 5.29 11.57
CA LEU A 85 2.44 5.37 10.92
C LEU A 85 1.30 5.62 11.89
N SER A 86 1.36 5.10 13.13
CA SER A 86 0.36 5.39 14.16
C SER A 86 0.27 6.89 14.47
N THR A 87 1.42 7.57 14.59
CA THR A 87 1.46 9.03 14.82
C THR A 87 0.94 9.79 13.60
N LEU A 88 1.33 9.37 12.41
CA LEU A 88 0.88 10.01 11.18
C LEU A 88 -0.63 9.85 10.98
N CYS A 89 -1.19 8.68 11.31
CA CYS A 89 -2.62 8.41 11.29
C CYS A 89 -3.40 9.36 12.21
N GLU A 90 -2.97 9.55 13.46
CA GLU A 90 -3.59 10.48 14.40
C GLU A 90 -3.58 11.92 13.89
N ILE A 91 -2.49 12.34 13.26
CA ILE A 91 -2.32 13.69 12.72
C ILE A 91 -3.19 13.92 11.49
N THR A 92 -3.22 12.98 10.56
CA THR A 92 -3.87 13.13 9.25
C THR A 92 -5.39 12.96 9.30
N THR A 93 -5.98 12.72 10.47
CA THR A 93 -7.43 12.75 10.64
C THR A 93 -8.00 14.10 10.20
N GLY A 94 -8.69 14.13 9.09
CA GLY A 94 -9.24 15.32 8.47
C GLY A 94 -10.72 15.19 8.09
N LYS A 95 -11.33 16.31 7.68
CA LYS A 95 -12.63 16.29 7.01
C LYS A 95 -12.42 16.14 5.51
N LYS A 96 -13.42 15.59 4.84
CA LYS A 96 -13.43 15.51 3.37
C LYS A 96 -13.29 16.91 2.77
N GLY A 97 -12.44 17.02 1.73
CA GLY A 97 -12.21 18.28 1.02
C GLY A 97 -11.22 19.25 1.67
N ASN A 98 -10.64 18.91 2.84
CA ASN A 98 -9.58 19.71 3.43
C ASN A 98 -8.22 19.20 2.92
N PRO A 99 -7.38 20.04 2.28
CA PRO A 99 -6.05 19.64 1.87
C PRO A 99 -5.14 19.34 3.07
N VAL A 100 -4.19 18.43 2.85
CA VAL A 100 -3.05 18.18 3.73
C VAL A 100 -1.77 18.47 2.99
N GLU A 101 -0.90 19.29 3.58
CA GLU A 101 0.38 19.70 3.01
C GLU A 101 1.53 19.19 3.88
N PHE A 102 2.56 18.69 3.23
CA PHE A 102 3.83 18.28 3.84
C PHE A 102 4.94 19.17 3.31
N ARG A 103 5.69 19.79 4.21
CA ARG A 103 6.91 20.54 3.92
C ARG A 103 8.07 19.84 4.58
N VAL A 104 9.01 19.39 3.78
CA VAL A 104 10.16 18.62 4.22
C VAL A 104 11.35 19.56 4.39
N LEU A 105 11.94 19.54 5.56
CA LEU A 105 13.22 20.18 5.86
C LEU A 105 14.27 19.07 6.10
N SER A 106 15.51 19.44 6.29
CA SER A 106 16.61 18.49 6.49
C SER A 106 16.43 17.60 7.73
N ASP A 107 15.88 18.16 8.81
CA ASP A 107 15.79 17.54 10.14
C ASP A 107 14.37 17.28 10.62
N LYS A 108 13.37 17.81 9.92
CA LYS A 108 11.95 17.76 10.33
C LYS A 108 11.00 17.84 9.15
N VAL A 109 9.76 17.42 9.39
CA VAL A 109 8.65 17.55 8.45
C VAL A 109 7.55 18.36 9.12
N ILE A 110 7.03 19.35 8.42
CA ILE A 110 5.89 20.16 8.83
C ILE A 110 4.66 19.64 8.09
N ILE A 111 3.64 19.26 8.84
CA ILE A 111 2.35 18.81 8.30
C ILE A 111 1.30 19.86 8.61
N MET A 112 0.63 20.35 7.57
CA MET A 112 -0.44 21.34 7.70
C MET A 112 -1.72 20.76 7.13
N ILE A 113 -2.82 20.87 7.90
CA ILE A 113 -4.15 20.46 7.48
C ILE A 113 -5.03 21.68 7.47
N GLU A 114 -5.54 22.01 6.29
CA GLU A 114 -6.46 23.13 6.11
C GLU A 114 -7.86 22.78 6.65
N GLY A 115 -8.61 23.78 7.04
CA GLY A 115 -9.97 23.60 7.53
C GLY A 115 -10.45 24.82 8.34
N THR A 116 -11.62 24.69 8.97
CA THR A 116 -12.17 25.75 9.83
C THR A 116 -11.21 26.16 10.95
N ILE A 117 -10.46 25.19 11.46
CA ILE A 117 -9.35 25.40 12.40
C ILE A 117 -8.13 24.76 11.73
N PRO A 118 -7.22 25.56 11.13
CA PRO A 118 -5.98 25.03 10.55
C PRO A 118 -5.14 24.37 11.64
N ARG A 119 -4.61 23.19 11.34
CA ARG A 119 -3.74 22.44 12.24
C ARG A 119 -2.35 22.36 11.66
N ARG A 120 -1.35 22.46 12.52
CA ARG A 120 0.05 22.36 12.14
C ARG A 120 0.78 21.46 13.12
N PHE A 121 1.56 20.55 12.56
CA PHE A 121 2.40 19.64 13.32
C PHE A 121 3.83 19.74 12.80
N VAL A 122 4.79 19.56 13.69
CA VAL A 122 6.20 19.50 13.36
C VAL A 122 6.72 18.18 13.91
N LEU A 123 7.15 17.29 13.02
CA LEU A 123 7.70 15.99 13.37
C LEU A 123 9.19 15.96 13.06
N PRO A 124 10.00 15.29 13.88
CA PRO A 124 11.39 15.02 13.50
C PRO A 124 11.38 14.13 12.24
N ASN A 125 12.31 14.41 11.32
CA ASN A 125 12.61 13.49 10.25
C ASN A 125 13.60 12.45 10.77
N PHE A 126 13.31 11.17 10.60
CA PHE A 126 14.22 10.09 10.99
C PHE A 126 14.40 9.10 9.83
N GLU A 127 15.53 8.47 9.82
CA GLU A 127 15.85 7.48 8.81
C GLU A 127 15.14 6.17 9.13
N VAL A 128 14.20 5.76 8.28
CA VAL A 128 13.62 4.43 8.30
C VAL A 128 14.52 3.52 7.46
N GLN A 129 15.14 2.55 8.10
CA GLN A 129 15.87 1.48 7.41
C GLN A 129 14.85 0.53 6.74
N ALA A 130 14.10 1.02 5.76
CA ALA A 130 13.38 0.15 4.86
C ALA A 130 14.43 -0.42 3.89
N GLU A 131 14.81 -1.69 4.07
CA GLU A 131 15.50 -2.40 3.02
C GLU A 131 14.62 -2.31 1.78
N VAL A 132 15.03 -1.50 0.79
CA VAL A 132 14.38 -1.51 -0.51
C VAL A 132 14.70 -2.88 -1.10
N LEU A 133 13.75 -3.76 -1.06
CA LEU A 133 13.87 -5.01 -1.78
C LEU A 133 13.76 -4.67 -3.27
N GLU A 134 14.87 -4.39 -3.94
CA GLU A 134 14.93 -4.40 -5.40
C GLU A 134 14.79 -5.86 -5.92
N VAL A 135 13.78 -6.55 -5.42
CA VAL A 135 13.50 -7.92 -5.88
C VAL A 135 12.54 -7.81 -7.05
N LYS A 136 13.07 -7.81 -8.26
CA LYS A 136 12.25 -8.17 -9.42
C LYS A 136 11.89 -9.65 -9.26
N LEU A 137 10.75 -9.92 -8.65
CA LEU A 137 10.22 -11.28 -8.57
C LEU A 137 9.77 -11.67 -9.99
N GLU A 138 10.46 -12.63 -10.59
CA GLU A 138 9.91 -13.29 -11.78
C GLU A 138 8.92 -14.34 -11.31
N HIS A 139 7.65 -14.14 -11.68
CA HIS A 139 6.57 -15.06 -11.34
C HIS A 139 6.29 -16.05 -12.48
N ASP A 140 5.99 -17.29 -12.10
CA ASP A 140 5.49 -18.30 -13.04
C ASP A 140 4.06 -18.01 -13.46
N VAL A 141 3.30 -17.37 -12.57
CA VAL A 141 1.90 -16.98 -12.78
C VAL A 141 1.74 -15.49 -12.50
N SER A 142 1.03 -14.80 -13.39
CA SER A 142 0.47 -13.48 -13.14
C SER A 142 -0.99 -13.42 -13.55
N ALA A 143 -1.83 -12.79 -12.73
CA ALA A 143 -3.26 -12.68 -12.98
C ALA A 143 -3.79 -11.31 -12.57
N THR A 144 -4.74 -10.78 -13.37
CA THR A 144 -5.52 -9.57 -13.06
C THR A 144 -6.93 -9.98 -12.69
N ILE A 145 -7.39 -9.69 -11.49
CA ILE A 145 -8.66 -10.12 -10.93
C ILE A 145 -9.46 -8.89 -10.47
N LEU A 146 -10.79 -8.92 -10.60
CA LEU A 146 -11.65 -7.88 -10.02
C LEU A 146 -11.50 -7.87 -8.49
N SER A 147 -11.22 -6.69 -7.92
CA SER A 147 -10.97 -6.50 -6.47
C SER A 147 -12.08 -7.05 -5.59
N ASP A 148 -13.34 -6.78 -5.94
CA ASP A 148 -14.48 -7.21 -5.13
C ASP A 148 -14.67 -8.72 -5.16
N VAL A 149 -14.31 -9.39 -6.27
CA VAL A 149 -14.39 -10.85 -6.38
C VAL A 149 -13.33 -11.50 -5.51
N LEU A 150 -12.09 -11.00 -5.56
CA LEU A 150 -11.01 -11.50 -4.70
C LEU A 150 -11.32 -11.29 -3.22
N LYS A 151 -11.81 -10.10 -2.83
CA LYS A 151 -12.23 -9.79 -1.45
C LYS A 151 -13.32 -10.74 -0.96
N LYS A 152 -14.32 -11.03 -1.81
CA LYS A 152 -15.39 -11.96 -1.48
C LYS A 152 -14.87 -13.38 -1.34
N ALA A 153 -14.05 -13.84 -2.29
CA ALA A 153 -13.44 -15.17 -2.25
C ALA A 153 -12.65 -15.40 -0.95
N LEU A 154 -11.83 -14.43 -0.55
CA LEU A 154 -11.06 -14.53 0.69
C LEU A 154 -11.93 -14.53 1.95
N ARG A 155 -13.04 -13.77 1.97
CA ARG A 155 -14.00 -13.83 3.08
C ARG A 155 -14.66 -15.21 3.19
N ASP A 156 -15.02 -15.81 2.07
CA ASP A 156 -15.63 -17.14 2.05
C ASP A 156 -14.62 -18.19 2.55
N ILE A 157 -13.35 -18.08 2.15
CA ILE A 157 -12.27 -18.99 2.59
C ILE A 157 -11.98 -18.84 4.10
N GLU A 158 -11.96 -17.60 4.59
CA GLU A 158 -11.71 -17.31 6.02
C GLU A 158 -12.73 -17.93 6.97
N THR A 159 -13.95 -18.22 6.50
CA THR A 159 -14.94 -18.97 7.30
C THR A 159 -14.50 -20.41 7.58
N VAL A 160 -13.51 -20.91 6.85
CA VAL A 160 -13.01 -22.28 6.93
C VAL A 160 -11.62 -22.36 7.52
N SER A 161 -10.73 -21.41 7.22
CA SER A 161 -9.32 -21.43 7.63
C SER A 161 -8.66 -20.05 7.48
N ASP A 162 -7.62 -19.80 8.28
CA ASP A 162 -6.80 -18.59 8.20
C ASP A 162 -5.78 -18.61 7.02
N ASN A 163 -5.76 -19.71 6.25
CA ASN A 163 -4.84 -19.87 5.13
C ASN A 163 -5.61 -20.10 3.84
N VAL A 164 -5.07 -19.57 2.75
CA VAL A 164 -5.51 -19.83 1.39
C VAL A 164 -4.40 -20.49 0.57
N GLU A 165 -4.74 -21.55 -0.14
CA GLU A 165 -3.90 -22.13 -1.16
C GLU A 165 -4.36 -21.59 -2.52
N ILE A 166 -3.43 -20.96 -3.26
CA ILE A 166 -3.68 -20.45 -4.61
C ILE A 166 -2.95 -21.38 -5.58
N GLU A 167 -3.69 -21.90 -6.54
CA GLU A 167 -3.19 -22.79 -7.59
C GLU A 167 -3.62 -22.24 -8.95
N ALA A 168 -2.69 -22.16 -9.89
CA ALA A 168 -2.98 -21.79 -11.26
C ALA A 168 -2.52 -22.84 -12.25
N GLU A 169 -3.37 -23.15 -13.18
CA GLU A 169 -3.15 -23.96 -14.35
C GLU A 169 -3.37 -23.09 -15.61
N GLU A 170 -3.09 -23.62 -16.78
CA GLU A 170 -3.15 -22.87 -18.05
C GLU A 170 -4.43 -22.04 -18.25
N ASN A 171 -5.60 -22.55 -17.78
CA ASN A 171 -6.90 -21.98 -18.07
C ASN A 171 -7.67 -21.47 -16.85
N ASN A 172 -7.15 -21.64 -15.66
CA ASN A 172 -7.86 -21.28 -14.44
C ASN A 172 -6.91 -20.89 -13.30
N ILE A 173 -7.47 -20.17 -12.34
CA ILE A 173 -6.88 -19.93 -11.02
C ILE A 173 -7.89 -20.37 -9.96
N THR A 174 -7.45 -21.17 -9.01
CA THR A 174 -8.26 -21.73 -7.95
C THR A 174 -7.73 -21.28 -6.60
N LEU A 175 -8.62 -20.71 -5.77
CA LEU A 175 -8.37 -20.40 -4.39
C LEU A 175 -9.10 -21.45 -3.54
N ARG A 176 -8.39 -22.13 -2.66
CA ARG A 176 -9.00 -23.17 -1.81
C ARG A 176 -8.43 -23.20 -0.41
N SER A 177 -9.18 -23.76 0.49
CA SER A 177 -8.72 -24.08 1.83
C SER A 177 -9.39 -25.31 2.41
N THR A 178 -8.71 -25.90 3.39
CA THR A 178 -9.22 -27.01 4.18
C THR A 178 -9.07 -26.63 5.65
N GLY A 179 -10.18 -26.57 6.37
CA GLY A 179 -10.24 -26.28 7.78
C GLY A 179 -10.29 -27.52 8.63
N GLU A 180 -10.55 -27.32 9.92
CA GLU A 180 -10.74 -28.36 10.90
C GLU A 180 -11.96 -29.24 10.57
N ALA A 181 -11.97 -30.48 11.09
CA ALA A 181 -13.00 -31.46 10.84
C ALA A 181 -13.29 -31.75 9.35
N GLY A 182 -12.36 -31.42 8.44
CA GLY A 182 -12.48 -31.73 7.02
C GLY A 182 -13.38 -30.78 6.23
N SER A 183 -13.78 -29.63 6.78
CA SER A 183 -14.46 -28.57 6.03
C SER A 183 -13.57 -28.08 4.88
N LYS A 184 -14.17 -27.83 3.71
CA LYS A 184 -13.43 -27.40 2.52
C LYS A 184 -14.18 -26.28 1.81
N VAL A 185 -13.43 -25.36 1.25
CA VAL A 185 -13.92 -24.32 0.32
C VAL A 185 -13.01 -24.28 -0.88
N SER A 186 -13.59 -24.09 -2.05
CA SER A 186 -12.85 -23.93 -3.31
C SER A 186 -13.62 -22.99 -4.22
N LEU A 187 -12.91 -22.00 -4.78
CA LEU A 187 -13.43 -21.02 -5.74
C LEU A 187 -12.49 -21.01 -6.94
N THR A 188 -13.03 -21.25 -8.12
CA THR A 188 -12.25 -21.31 -9.36
C THR A 188 -12.72 -20.21 -10.32
N LEU A 189 -11.76 -19.44 -10.81
CA LEU A 189 -11.94 -18.45 -11.87
C LEU A 189 -11.30 -19.02 -13.14
N THR A 190 -12.11 -19.18 -14.18
CA THR A 190 -11.66 -19.62 -15.50
C THR A 190 -11.40 -18.41 -16.39
N ARG A 191 -10.67 -18.58 -17.50
CA ARG A 191 -10.43 -17.52 -18.49
C ARG A 191 -11.73 -16.92 -19.07
N ASP A 192 -12.83 -17.66 -19.05
CA ASP A 192 -14.14 -17.19 -19.51
C ASP A 192 -14.89 -16.40 -18.41
N SER A 193 -14.37 -16.36 -17.20
CA SER A 193 -14.97 -15.60 -16.10
C SER A 193 -14.71 -14.10 -16.29
N ALA A 194 -15.78 -13.29 -16.27
CA ALA A 194 -15.67 -11.83 -16.30
C ALA A 194 -14.85 -11.25 -15.11
N ALA A 195 -14.63 -12.04 -14.07
CA ALA A 195 -13.85 -11.63 -12.90
C ALA A 195 -12.34 -11.84 -13.07
N LEU A 196 -11.91 -12.65 -14.04
CA LEU A 196 -10.50 -12.89 -14.38
C LEU A 196 -10.17 -12.14 -15.66
N ILE A 197 -9.64 -10.91 -15.51
CA ILE A 197 -9.38 -10.01 -16.63
C ILE A 197 -8.19 -10.50 -17.46
N ASN A 198 -7.15 -11.02 -16.78
CA ASN A 198 -5.97 -11.57 -17.43
C ASN A 198 -5.43 -12.74 -16.60
N LEU A 199 -4.87 -13.73 -17.29
CA LEU A 199 -4.13 -14.84 -16.68
C LEU A 199 -2.97 -15.22 -17.60
N ASN A 200 -1.75 -15.12 -17.10
CA ASN A 200 -0.56 -15.58 -17.78
C ASN A 200 0.13 -16.65 -16.90
N VAL A 201 0.27 -17.85 -17.45
CA VAL A 201 0.87 -19.00 -16.77
C VAL A 201 2.06 -19.48 -17.61
N ARG A 202 3.28 -19.20 -17.12
CA ARG A 202 4.52 -19.73 -17.74
C ARG A 202 4.72 -21.19 -17.37
N SER A 203 4.42 -21.52 -16.13
CA SER A 203 4.34 -22.90 -15.62
C SER A 203 3.27 -22.98 -14.54
N PRO A 204 2.55 -24.10 -14.39
CA PRO A 204 1.61 -24.30 -13.29
C PRO A 204 2.29 -24.05 -11.94
N ALA A 205 1.62 -23.32 -11.07
CA ALA A 205 2.16 -22.97 -9.76
C ALA A 205 1.10 -23.11 -8.67
N LYS A 206 1.59 -23.42 -7.46
CA LYS A 206 0.78 -23.63 -6.27
C LYS A 206 1.53 -23.13 -5.04
N ALA A 207 0.88 -22.27 -4.26
CA ALA A 207 1.45 -21.75 -3.02
C ALA A 207 0.38 -21.49 -1.97
N LYS A 208 0.78 -21.47 -0.70
CA LYS A 208 -0.09 -21.27 0.44
C LYS A 208 0.28 -19.99 1.18
N TYR A 209 -0.73 -19.17 1.49
CA TYR A 209 -0.54 -17.86 2.10
C TYR A 209 -1.48 -17.67 3.31
N ASP A 210 -1.06 -16.84 4.26
CA ASP A 210 -1.91 -16.37 5.36
C ASP A 210 -2.88 -15.29 4.85
N ILE A 211 -4.17 -15.52 5.08
CA ILE A 211 -5.24 -14.61 4.60
C ILE A 211 -5.17 -13.26 5.29
N SER A 212 -4.71 -13.20 6.54
CA SER A 212 -4.69 -11.96 7.31
C SER A 212 -3.81 -10.89 6.64
N TYR A 213 -2.67 -11.28 6.06
CA TYR A 213 -1.82 -10.38 5.29
C TYR A 213 -2.48 -9.91 4.00
N ILE A 214 -3.03 -10.83 3.22
CA ILE A 214 -3.69 -10.49 1.95
C ILE A 214 -4.87 -9.53 2.21
N ARG A 215 -5.65 -9.77 3.26
CA ARG A 215 -6.78 -8.89 3.64
C ARG A 215 -6.35 -7.48 4.01
N LYS A 216 -5.26 -7.35 4.75
CA LYS A 216 -4.71 -6.05 5.11
C LYS A 216 -4.31 -5.26 3.86
N VAL A 217 -3.61 -5.92 2.92
CA VAL A 217 -3.26 -5.32 1.62
C VAL A 217 -4.51 -4.95 0.82
N LEU A 218 -5.53 -5.81 0.78
CA LEU A 218 -6.79 -5.53 0.09
C LEU A 218 -7.58 -4.36 0.68
N ASN A 219 -7.36 -3.98 1.93
CA ASN A 219 -7.93 -2.76 2.49
C ASN A 219 -7.34 -1.49 1.87
N LEU A 220 -6.11 -1.54 1.35
CA LEU A 220 -5.50 -0.44 0.57
C LEU A 220 -6.19 -0.22 -0.77
N THR A 221 -6.84 -1.25 -1.31
CA THR A 221 -7.46 -1.23 -2.65
C THR A 221 -8.92 -0.78 -2.64
N LYS A 222 -9.35 0.01 -1.65
CA LYS A 222 -10.74 0.55 -1.61
C LYS A 222 -11.12 1.35 -2.85
N VAL A 223 -10.11 1.82 -3.59
CA VAL A 223 -10.25 2.66 -4.79
C VAL A 223 -9.79 1.96 -6.08
N ALA A 224 -9.40 0.68 -6.01
CA ALA A 224 -8.94 -0.07 -7.17
C ALA A 224 -10.00 -1.08 -7.64
N ASP A 225 -10.36 -1.03 -8.92
CA ASP A 225 -11.33 -1.96 -9.52
C ASP A 225 -10.72 -3.33 -9.75
N THR A 226 -9.42 -3.38 -10.02
CA THR A 226 -8.68 -4.62 -10.31
C THR A 226 -7.44 -4.74 -9.44
N ILE A 227 -6.95 -5.97 -9.27
CA ILE A 227 -5.73 -6.31 -8.55
C ILE A 227 -4.91 -7.23 -9.44
N ASP A 228 -3.64 -6.89 -9.61
CA ASP A 228 -2.64 -7.77 -10.19
C ASP A 228 -1.98 -8.59 -9.09
N ILE A 229 -1.89 -9.89 -9.30
CA ILE A 229 -1.18 -10.81 -8.42
C ILE A 229 -0.13 -11.58 -9.21
N GLY A 230 1.01 -11.82 -8.57
CA GLY A 230 2.09 -12.64 -9.12
C GLY A 230 2.57 -13.66 -8.09
N PHE A 231 2.77 -14.92 -8.50
CA PHE A 231 3.30 -15.95 -7.63
C PHE A 231 3.98 -17.10 -8.38
N SER A 232 4.78 -17.85 -7.64
CA SER A 232 5.39 -19.12 -8.07
C SER A 232 5.22 -20.13 -6.94
N THR A 233 5.46 -21.40 -7.23
CA THR A 233 5.34 -22.47 -6.22
C THR A 233 6.24 -22.19 -5.01
N ASP A 234 5.62 -22.14 -3.83
CA ASP A 234 6.25 -21.91 -2.53
C ASP A 234 7.10 -20.61 -2.44
N LYS A 235 6.75 -19.60 -3.25
CA LYS A 235 7.37 -18.26 -3.21
C LYS A 235 6.40 -17.20 -2.68
N PRO A 236 6.90 -16.01 -2.29
CA PRO A 236 6.06 -14.89 -1.90
C PRO A 236 5.01 -14.54 -2.95
N LEU A 237 3.88 -14.01 -2.49
CA LEU A 237 2.84 -13.40 -3.31
C LEU A 237 3.20 -11.92 -3.53
N GLU A 238 3.10 -11.46 -4.76
CA GLU A 238 3.12 -10.07 -5.16
C GLU A 238 1.72 -9.58 -5.55
#